data_063b44c85a61a349d073d7a7b245cdd1
#
_entry.id   063b44c85a61a349d073d7a7b245cdd1
#
_cell.length_a   1.000
_cell.length_b   1.000
_cell.length_c   1.000
_cell.angle_alpha   90.00
_cell.angle_beta   90.00
_cell.angle_gamma   90.00
#
_symmetry.space_group_name_H-M   'P 1'
#
loop_
_entity.id
_entity.type
_entity.pdbx_description
1 polymer ?
#
loop_
_entity_poly.entity_id
_entity_poly.type
_entity_poly.pdbx_seq_one_letter_code
_entity_poly.pdbx_strand_id
1 'polypeptide(L)'
;MTDSTSSELGIGCDLEEKEAIVFASSEKGLKKIKKEARAYEKLGIIGKLTLGQLDDLPFETDAALTMPFQAQFHPVKYLTGLLKEIERLGGKLFDQTRAVKLFKKNDYVEMATGAKLHYDNIVIATHYPFNDFDGLYFAKLSIERSYAIAAKINTKMPEGMYISAESPKRSLRSIRSENGEDLFLIGGESHKTGKSNPPTQMHYENLERFGKEWFELERVPYHWSAQDMTTLDKMPYIGQMTQSTKDVLMATGFNKWGMVIGAFSRLMLTDIILGNDNVYKDLFDPTRNKLKTIDIERFSKKNTAVGKDFVTTKLKRPDKTVDDLKSDEGGLVSVDGKKVGGYRDKQGDVHLVKTTCTHLGCGLKWNDGDRSWDCSSHGSRFSYSGEVLNGPAVKPLKKLDGSNDEK
;
A
#
# COMPACT_ATOMS: atom_id res chain seq x y z
N MET A 1 10.15 20.31 3.08
CA MET A 1 11.12 19.20 2.90
C MET A 1 11.15 18.68 1.46
N THR A 2 10.06 18.18 0.88
CA THR A 2 10.02 17.78 -0.54
C THR A 2 10.24 18.98 -1.46
N ASP A 3 9.63 20.10 -1.15
CA ASP A 3 9.79 21.38 -1.84
C ASP A 3 11.25 21.86 -1.84
N SER A 4 11.89 21.95 -0.66
CA SER A 4 13.31 22.34 -0.56
C SER A 4 14.23 21.39 -1.35
N THR A 5 14.02 20.08 -1.24
CA THR A 5 14.85 19.08 -1.96
C THR A 5 14.64 19.15 -3.47
N SER A 6 13.40 19.30 -3.96
CA SER A 6 13.14 19.44 -5.40
C SER A 6 13.75 20.71 -5.98
N SER A 7 13.65 21.82 -5.24
CA SER A 7 14.26 23.11 -5.63
C SER A 7 15.79 23.06 -5.64
N GLU A 8 16.41 22.54 -4.56
CA GLU A 8 17.86 22.41 -4.42
C GLU A 8 18.50 21.53 -5.50
N LEU A 9 17.81 20.46 -5.89
CA LEU A 9 18.29 19.49 -6.90
C LEU A 9 17.76 19.77 -8.32
N GLY A 10 16.95 20.80 -8.50
CA GLY A 10 16.36 21.13 -9.81
C GLY A 10 15.43 20.04 -10.36
N ILE A 11 14.72 19.31 -9.48
CA ILE A 11 13.82 18.23 -9.89
C ILE A 11 12.46 18.78 -10.29
N GLY A 12 12.16 18.74 -11.60
CA GLY A 12 10.82 19.05 -12.12
C GLY A 12 9.85 17.91 -11.83
N CYS A 13 9.05 18.05 -10.77
CA CYS A 13 8.11 17.02 -10.31
C CYS A 13 6.65 17.50 -10.25
N ASP A 14 6.29 18.51 -11.04
CA ASP A 14 4.93 19.08 -11.09
C ASP A 14 4.43 19.46 -9.69
N LEU A 15 5.29 20.11 -8.91
CA LEU A 15 4.94 20.55 -7.56
C LEU A 15 3.94 21.71 -7.65
N GLU A 16 2.79 21.55 -7.03
CA GLU A 16 1.70 22.54 -6.98
C GLU A 16 1.28 22.76 -5.53
N GLU A 17 1.24 24.03 -5.09
CA GLU A 17 0.61 24.40 -3.82
C GLU A 17 -0.91 24.22 -3.93
N LYS A 18 -1.48 23.49 -2.97
CA LYS A 18 -2.93 23.23 -2.87
C LYS A 18 -3.36 23.09 -1.42
N GLU A 19 -4.61 23.41 -1.17
CA GLU A 19 -5.22 23.13 0.13
C GLU A 19 -5.55 21.64 0.28
N ALA A 20 -5.31 21.08 1.48
CA ALA A 20 -5.78 19.75 1.85
C ALA A 20 -7.08 19.88 2.66
N ILE A 21 -8.14 19.24 2.18
CA ILE A 21 -9.50 19.44 2.67
C ILE A 21 -10.11 18.11 3.09
N VAL A 22 -10.44 17.97 4.37
CA VAL A 22 -11.23 16.85 4.88
C VAL A 22 -12.68 17.31 4.91
N PHE A 23 -13.56 16.71 4.13
CA PHE A 23 -14.98 17.07 4.07
C PHE A 23 -15.88 16.01 4.69
N ALA A 24 -17.09 16.41 5.05
CA ALA A 24 -18.16 15.56 5.55
C ALA A 24 -19.49 15.88 4.87
N SER A 25 -20.26 14.83 4.60
CA SER A 25 -21.62 14.89 4.03
C SER A 25 -22.62 14.11 4.91
N SER A 26 -22.33 14.01 6.23
CA SER A 26 -23.21 13.39 7.20
C SER A 26 -22.99 13.96 8.60
N GLU A 27 -24.00 13.88 9.46
CA GLU A 27 -23.92 14.30 10.87
C GLU A 27 -22.75 13.58 11.61
N LYS A 28 -22.50 12.30 11.29
CA LYS A 28 -21.39 11.55 11.86
C LYS A 28 -20.04 12.09 11.43
N GLY A 29 -19.91 12.47 10.17
CA GLY A 29 -18.70 13.11 9.62
C GLY A 29 -18.51 14.51 10.19
N LEU A 30 -19.56 15.31 10.28
CA LEU A 30 -19.55 16.62 10.91
C LEU A 30 -19.00 16.56 12.35
N LYS A 31 -19.45 15.58 13.16
CA LYS A 31 -18.94 15.37 14.52
C LYS A 31 -17.45 15.07 14.54
N LYS A 32 -16.94 14.29 13.57
CA LYS A 32 -15.51 13.99 13.44
C LYS A 32 -14.71 15.23 13.08
N ILE A 33 -15.17 16.00 12.08
CA ILE A 33 -14.51 17.23 11.63
C ILE A 33 -14.44 18.26 12.75
N LYS A 34 -15.53 18.48 13.50
CA LYS A 34 -15.53 19.38 14.66
C LYS A 34 -14.56 18.94 15.76
N LYS A 35 -14.41 17.62 15.98
CA LYS A 35 -13.42 17.08 16.92
C LYS A 35 -11.99 17.32 16.46
N GLU A 36 -11.73 17.13 15.18
CA GLU A 36 -10.42 17.34 14.56
C GLU A 36 -10.03 18.82 14.58
N ALA A 37 -10.97 19.73 14.26
CA ALA A 37 -10.73 21.17 14.34
C ALA A 37 -10.31 21.62 15.74
N ARG A 38 -10.97 21.11 16.80
CA ARG A 38 -10.56 21.38 18.19
C ARG A 38 -9.16 20.83 18.52
N ALA A 39 -8.75 19.72 17.88
CA ALA A 39 -7.41 19.20 18.03
C ALA A 39 -6.38 20.12 17.35
N TYR A 40 -6.70 20.67 16.19
CA TYR A 40 -5.85 21.67 15.51
C TYR A 40 -5.62 22.88 16.40
N GLU A 41 -6.69 23.45 16.98
CA GLU A 41 -6.60 24.58 17.90
C GLU A 41 -5.67 24.28 19.09
N LYS A 42 -5.84 23.10 19.72
CA LYS A 42 -5.01 22.69 20.87
C LYS A 42 -3.54 22.48 20.53
N LEU A 43 -3.25 22.07 19.31
CA LEU A 43 -1.89 21.76 18.83
C LEU A 43 -1.24 22.93 18.10
N GLY A 44 -1.93 24.06 17.95
CA GLY A 44 -1.43 25.21 17.17
C GLY A 44 -1.28 24.91 15.68
N ILE A 45 -2.06 23.94 15.15
CA ILE A 45 -2.04 23.61 13.73
C ILE A 45 -2.93 24.61 12.98
N ILE A 46 -2.40 25.22 11.93
CA ILE A 46 -3.15 26.14 11.09
C ILE A 46 -4.18 25.35 10.28
N GLY A 47 -5.45 25.71 10.45
CA GLY A 47 -6.57 25.11 9.70
C GLY A 47 -7.82 25.92 9.81
N LYS A 48 -8.73 25.78 8.84
CA LYS A 48 -10.02 26.51 8.77
C LYS A 48 -11.16 25.52 8.80
N LEU A 49 -12.01 25.63 9.82
CA LEU A 49 -13.31 24.93 9.86
C LEU A 49 -14.35 25.73 9.06
N THR A 50 -14.92 25.11 8.04
CA THR A 50 -16.08 25.62 7.29
C THR A 50 -17.28 24.74 7.59
N LEU A 51 -18.42 25.33 7.90
CA LEU A 51 -19.71 24.64 8.09
C LEU A 51 -20.59 24.89 6.87
N GLY A 52 -21.23 23.82 6.38
CA GLY A 52 -22.09 23.86 5.21
C GLY A 52 -21.39 23.44 3.92
N GLN A 53 -21.96 23.89 2.81
CA GLN A 53 -21.57 23.53 1.45
C GLN A 53 -20.17 24.02 1.08
N LEU A 54 -19.45 23.19 0.32
CA LEU A 54 -18.24 23.56 -0.41
C LEU A 54 -18.58 23.81 -1.88
N ASP A 55 -18.34 25.03 -2.36
CA ASP A 55 -18.68 25.46 -3.72
C ASP A 55 -17.93 24.71 -4.82
N ASP A 56 -16.77 24.13 -4.47
CA ASP A 56 -15.89 23.39 -5.40
C ASP A 56 -16.28 21.90 -5.57
N LEU A 57 -17.24 21.40 -4.80
CA LEU A 57 -17.74 20.03 -4.91
C LEU A 57 -19.21 20.01 -5.39
N PRO A 58 -19.56 19.13 -6.36
CA PRO A 58 -20.89 19.09 -6.96
C PRO A 58 -21.95 18.39 -6.11
N PHE A 59 -21.61 17.89 -4.94
CA PHE A 59 -22.51 17.21 -4.00
C PHE A 59 -22.55 17.93 -2.66
N GLU A 60 -23.63 17.72 -1.91
CA GLU A 60 -23.84 18.35 -0.60
C GLU A 60 -22.77 17.99 0.43
N THR A 61 -22.31 18.99 1.15
CA THR A 61 -21.38 18.84 2.28
C THR A 61 -21.92 19.55 3.52
N ASP A 62 -21.69 18.97 4.70
CA ASP A 62 -22.08 19.55 6.00
C ASP A 62 -20.96 20.36 6.65
N ALA A 63 -19.72 20.01 6.36
CA ALA A 63 -18.53 20.68 6.91
C ALA A 63 -17.26 20.30 6.17
N ALA A 64 -16.25 21.15 6.33
CA ALA A 64 -14.88 20.85 5.91
C ALA A 64 -13.86 21.41 6.91
N LEU A 65 -12.71 20.72 7.01
CA LEU A 65 -11.52 21.22 7.69
C LEU A 65 -10.42 21.34 6.65
N THR A 66 -10.02 22.56 6.36
CA THR A 66 -8.99 22.91 5.38
C THR A 66 -7.66 23.15 6.06
N MET A 67 -6.60 22.51 5.59
CA MET A 67 -5.21 22.79 5.94
C MET A 67 -4.56 23.53 4.76
N PRO A 68 -4.22 24.81 4.90
CA PRO A 68 -3.55 25.59 3.87
C PRO A 68 -2.08 25.21 3.74
N PHE A 69 -1.39 25.75 2.73
CA PHE A 69 0.06 25.58 2.52
C PHE A 69 0.47 24.12 2.37
N GLN A 70 -0.38 23.32 1.75
CA GLN A 70 -0.06 21.96 1.37
C GLN A 70 0.34 21.91 -0.11
N ALA A 71 0.83 20.78 -0.57
CA ALA A 71 1.23 20.62 -1.95
C ALA A 71 0.92 19.21 -2.46
N GLN A 72 0.70 19.11 -3.77
CA GLN A 72 0.76 17.85 -4.50
C GLN A 72 1.92 17.88 -5.48
N PHE A 73 2.41 16.71 -5.87
CA PHE A 73 3.49 16.57 -6.87
C PHE A 73 3.44 15.20 -7.51
N HIS A 74 4.15 15.02 -8.60
CA HIS A 74 4.26 13.75 -9.29
C HIS A 74 5.34 12.87 -8.63
N PRO A 75 4.98 11.84 -7.84
CA PRO A 75 5.94 11.10 -7.00
C PRO A 75 6.99 10.34 -7.84
N VAL A 76 6.63 9.82 -9.02
CA VAL A 76 7.59 9.10 -9.87
C VAL A 76 8.64 10.06 -10.44
N LYS A 77 8.24 11.24 -10.92
CA LYS A 77 9.21 12.25 -11.39
C LYS A 77 10.17 12.67 -10.28
N TYR A 78 9.63 12.90 -9.06
CA TYR A 78 10.45 13.24 -7.91
C TYR A 78 11.45 12.13 -7.56
N LEU A 79 10.98 10.89 -7.45
CA LEU A 79 11.84 9.74 -7.13
C LEU A 79 12.88 9.47 -8.22
N THR A 80 12.51 9.61 -9.50
CA THR A 80 13.44 9.48 -10.62
C THR A 80 14.54 10.55 -10.56
N GLY A 81 14.20 11.78 -10.18
CA GLY A 81 15.19 12.83 -9.95
C GLY A 81 16.17 12.48 -8.82
N LEU A 82 15.65 11.94 -7.70
CA LEU A 82 16.50 11.48 -6.60
C LEU A 82 17.42 10.32 -7.01
N LEU A 83 16.92 9.36 -7.79
CA LEU A 83 17.73 8.25 -8.28
C LEU A 83 18.91 8.73 -9.15
N LYS A 84 18.66 9.69 -10.05
CA LYS A 84 19.74 10.32 -10.85
C LYS A 84 20.79 11.01 -9.98
N GLU A 85 20.36 11.66 -8.90
CA GLU A 85 21.27 12.30 -7.97
C GLU A 85 22.09 11.28 -7.17
N ILE A 86 21.51 10.16 -6.77
CA ILE A 86 22.22 9.04 -6.13
C ILE A 86 23.32 8.52 -7.06
N GLU A 87 23.03 8.29 -8.35
CA GLU A 87 24.02 7.85 -9.33
C GLU A 87 25.11 8.90 -9.55
N ARG A 88 24.75 10.19 -9.65
CA ARG A 88 25.71 11.30 -9.76
C ARG A 88 26.69 11.35 -8.58
N LEU A 89 26.21 10.98 -7.38
CA LEU A 89 27.02 10.90 -6.17
C LEU A 89 27.83 9.60 -6.04
N GLY A 90 27.78 8.71 -7.07
CA GLY A 90 28.52 7.45 -7.11
C GLY A 90 27.77 6.26 -6.50
N GLY A 91 26.51 6.45 -6.09
CA GLY A 91 25.64 5.35 -5.65
C GLY A 91 25.34 4.41 -6.83
N LYS A 92 25.07 3.15 -6.51
CA LYS A 92 24.72 2.11 -7.51
C LYS A 92 23.29 1.68 -7.32
N LEU A 93 22.55 1.60 -8.43
CA LEU A 93 21.16 1.15 -8.48
C LEU A 93 21.11 -0.21 -9.18
N PHE A 94 20.34 -1.13 -8.60
CA PHE A 94 20.12 -2.47 -9.14
C PHE A 94 18.62 -2.73 -9.20
N ASP A 95 18.04 -2.60 -10.36
CA ASP A 95 16.67 -3.01 -10.64
C ASP A 95 16.58 -4.53 -10.83
N GLN A 96 15.38 -5.09 -10.95
CA GLN A 96 15.11 -6.53 -11.11
C GLN A 96 15.89 -7.43 -10.13
N THR A 97 16.39 -6.86 -9.03
CA THR A 97 17.29 -7.52 -8.07
C THR A 97 16.62 -7.64 -6.71
N ARG A 98 15.87 -8.74 -6.53
CA ARG A 98 15.10 -8.98 -5.30
C ARG A 98 15.98 -9.54 -4.19
N ALA A 99 16.03 -8.88 -3.03
CA ALA A 99 16.59 -9.41 -1.80
C ALA A 99 15.63 -10.48 -1.22
N VAL A 100 16.16 -11.65 -0.86
CA VAL A 100 15.34 -12.78 -0.40
C VAL A 100 15.73 -13.29 0.99
N LYS A 101 16.95 -13.05 1.45
CA LYS A 101 17.40 -13.52 2.75
C LYS A 101 18.52 -12.65 3.31
N LEU A 102 18.46 -12.35 4.59
CA LEU A 102 19.47 -11.62 5.34
C LEU A 102 20.30 -12.58 6.21
N PHE A 103 21.62 -12.51 6.10
CA PHE A 103 22.59 -13.31 6.87
C PHE A 103 23.36 -12.39 7.83
N LYS A 104 22.76 -12.07 8.96
CA LYS A 104 23.27 -11.10 9.95
C LYS A 104 24.62 -11.46 10.58
N LYS A 105 24.97 -12.75 10.67
CA LYS A 105 26.27 -13.21 11.21
C LYS A 105 27.44 -13.00 10.25
N ASN A 106 27.14 -12.81 8.98
CA ASN A 106 28.11 -12.72 7.91
C ASN A 106 28.00 -11.40 7.13
N ASP A 107 27.12 -10.51 7.58
CA ASP A 107 26.88 -9.16 7.07
C ASP A 107 26.67 -9.13 5.55
N TYR A 108 25.78 -10.03 5.06
CA TYR A 108 25.36 -9.97 3.66
C TYR A 108 23.88 -10.26 3.50
N VAL A 109 23.33 -9.73 2.41
CA VAL A 109 22.01 -10.05 1.91
C VAL A 109 22.13 -10.88 0.63
N GLU A 110 21.33 -11.95 0.53
CA GLU A 110 21.24 -12.81 -0.65
C GLU A 110 20.11 -12.36 -1.56
N MET A 111 20.39 -12.25 -2.83
CA MET A 111 19.43 -11.92 -3.88
C MET A 111 18.80 -13.18 -4.45
N ALA A 112 17.64 -13.04 -5.11
CA ALA A 112 16.95 -14.17 -5.77
C ALA A 112 17.80 -14.88 -6.84
N THR A 113 18.80 -14.20 -7.40
CA THR A 113 19.79 -14.74 -8.33
C THR A 113 20.89 -15.57 -7.67
N GLY A 114 20.95 -15.61 -6.33
CA GLY A 114 22.05 -16.21 -5.56
C GLY A 114 23.24 -15.26 -5.32
N ALA A 115 23.24 -14.06 -5.90
CA ALA A 115 24.26 -13.06 -5.63
C ALA A 115 24.23 -12.61 -4.17
N LYS A 116 25.39 -12.27 -3.60
CA LYS A 116 25.55 -11.81 -2.22
C LYS A 116 26.08 -10.39 -2.21
N LEU A 117 25.42 -9.52 -1.45
CA LEU A 117 25.84 -8.16 -1.23
C LEU A 117 26.22 -7.98 0.24
N HIS A 118 27.48 -7.68 0.52
CA HIS A 118 27.98 -7.37 1.87
C HIS A 118 27.68 -5.91 2.21
N TYR A 119 27.48 -5.64 3.50
CA TYR A 119 27.12 -4.31 4.00
C TYR A 119 27.78 -4.04 5.37
N ASP A 120 28.06 -2.77 5.65
CA ASP A 120 28.36 -2.26 6.99
C ASP A 120 27.07 -1.84 7.69
N ASN A 121 26.14 -1.26 6.95
CA ASN A 121 24.77 -0.97 7.37
C ASN A 121 23.79 -1.34 6.27
N ILE A 122 22.63 -1.88 6.63
CA ILE A 122 21.55 -2.17 5.71
C ILE A 122 20.25 -1.49 6.15
N VAL A 123 19.57 -0.82 5.23
CA VAL A 123 18.23 -0.24 5.44
C VAL A 123 17.19 -1.05 4.70
N ILE A 124 16.30 -1.72 5.42
CA ILE A 124 15.17 -2.45 4.87
C ILE A 124 13.99 -1.49 4.68
N ALA A 125 13.89 -0.89 3.49
CA ALA A 125 12.84 0.03 3.09
C ALA A 125 11.89 -0.58 2.05
N THR A 126 11.64 -1.88 2.13
CA THR A 126 10.91 -2.69 1.14
C THR A 126 9.39 -2.65 1.32
N HIS A 127 8.86 -1.60 1.93
CA HIS A 127 7.46 -1.44 2.32
C HIS A 127 7.06 -2.50 3.36
N TYR A 128 6.93 -3.78 2.98
CA TYR A 128 6.88 -4.89 3.93
C TYR A 128 8.30 -5.49 4.10
N PRO A 129 8.82 -5.63 5.33
CA PRO A 129 10.13 -6.20 5.56
C PRO A 129 10.19 -7.66 5.08
N PHE A 130 11.11 -7.98 4.15
CA PHE A 130 11.26 -9.35 3.64
C PHE A 130 11.84 -10.31 4.69
N ASN A 131 12.50 -9.78 5.72
CA ASN A 131 13.07 -10.55 6.84
C ASN A 131 12.25 -10.32 8.11
N ASP A 132 10.94 -10.54 8.06
CA ASP A 132 9.95 -10.14 9.06
C ASP A 132 9.91 -11.02 10.32
N PHE A 133 10.50 -12.21 10.28
CA PHE A 133 10.55 -13.13 11.41
C PHE A 133 11.40 -12.61 12.57
N ASP A 134 12.48 -11.91 12.30
CA ASP A 134 13.41 -11.43 13.33
C ASP A 134 12.76 -10.45 14.32
N GLY A 135 11.79 -9.69 13.88
CA GLY A 135 11.05 -8.73 14.73
C GLY A 135 9.56 -9.08 14.87
N LEU A 136 9.11 -10.22 14.33
CA LEU A 136 7.72 -10.66 14.28
C LEU A 136 6.80 -9.62 13.60
N TYR A 137 7.28 -8.99 12.53
CA TYR A 137 6.55 -7.90 11.86
C TYR A 137 5.25 -8.38 11.22
N PHE A 138 5.15 -9.66 10.83
CA PHE A 138 3.90 -10.27 10.38
C PHE A 138 2.78 -10.17 11.41
N ALA A 139 3.10 -10.14 12.70
CA ALA A 139 2.13 -9.97 13.77
C ALA A 139 1.84 -8.50 14.12
N LYS A 140 2.73 -7.57 13.76
CA LYS A 140 2.67 -6.15 14.13
C LYS A 140 2.06 -5.25 13.05
N LEU A 141 2.07 -5.68 11.76
CA LEU A 141 1.60 -4.88 10.64
C LEU A 141 0.21 -5.33 10.16
N SER A 142 -0.71 -4.40 9.98
CA SER A 142 -2.00 -4.62 9.33
C SER A 142 -1.93 -4.11 7.89
N ILE A 143 -2.45 -4.89 6.93
CA ILE A 143 -2.30 -4.61 5.51
C ILE A 143 -3.67 -4.37 4.91
N GLU A 144 -3.85 -3.20 4.31
CA GLU A 144 -5.05 -2.79 3.61
C GLU A 144 -4.73 -2.50 2.15
N ARG A 145 -5.70 -2.75 1.28
CA ARG A 145 -5.66 -2.38 -0.12
C ARG A 145 -6.67 -1.30 -0.38
N SER A 146 -6.31 -0.32 -1.20
CA SER A 146 -7.20 0.71 -1.72
C SER A 146 -7.05 0.82 -3.23
N TYR A 147 -8.05 1.42 -3.85
CA TYR A 147 -8.21 1.52 -5.30
C TYR A 147 -8.21 2.96 -5.73
N ALA A 148 -7.78 3.21 -6.95
CA ALA A 148 -7.82 4.51 -7.57
C ALA A 148 -8.12 4.37 -9.06
N ILE A 149 -8.82 5.35 -9.60
CA ILE A 149 -9.00 5.59 -11.02
C ILE A 149 -8.53 6.99 -11.37
N ALA A 150 -7.92 7.16 -12.53
CA ALA A 150 -7.70 8.46 -13.12
C ALA A 150 -8.66 8.59 -14.31
N ALA A 151 -9.49 9.61 -14.30
CA ALA A 151 -10.61 9.77 -15.20
C ALA A 151 -10.60 11.14 -15.88
N LYS A 152 -11.07 11.21 -17.12
CA LYS A 152 -11.47 12.46 -17.73
C LYS A 152 -12.90 12.79 -17.33
N ILE A 153 -13.13 14.03 -16.91
CA ILE A 153 -14.44 14.54 -16.49
C ILE A 153 -14.82 15.74 -17.33
N ASN A 154 -16.12 15.99 -17.48
CA ASN A 154 -16.66 17.13 -18.25
C ASN A 154 -17.13 18.29 -17.34
N THR A 155 -17.15 18.09 -16.03
CA THR A 155 -17.42 19.15 -15.06
C THR A 155 -16.16 19.97 -14.77
N LYS A 156 -16.32 21.11 -14.08
CA LYS A 156 -15.19 21.88 -13.55
C LYS A 156 -14.33 20.99 -12.65
N MET A 157 -13.01 21.01 -12.88
CA MET A 157 -12.06 20.27 -12.06
C MET A 157 -11.94 20.90 -10.66
N PRO A 158 -12.17 20.15 -9.56
CA PRO A 158 -11.95 20.65 -8.21
C PRO A 158 -10.49 21.09 -7.99
N GLU A 159 -10.32 22.23 -7.30
CA GLU A 159 -9.00 22.86 -7.16
C GLU A 159 -8.19 22.28 -6.00
N GLY A 160 -8.84 21.87 -4.91
CA GLY A 160 -8.22 21.34 -3.71
C GLY A 160 -7.87 19.83 -3.79
N MET A 161 -7.24 19.36 -2.72
CA MET A 161 -7.04 17.94 -2.45
C MET A 161 -8.05 17.48 -1.39
N TYR A 162 -9.03 16.69 -1.77
CA TYR A 162 -10.16 16.33 -0.91
C TYR A 162 -10.06 14.91 -0.41
N ILE A 163 -10.51 14.69 0.84
CA ILE A 163 -10.76 13.37 1.39
C ILE A 163 -11.99 13.37 2.30
N SER A 164 -12.89 12.38 2.14
CA SER A 164 -14.09 12.27 2.97
C SER A 164 -13.75 11.78 4.40
N ALA A 165 -14.46 12.33 5.39
CA ALA A 165 -14.43 11.88 6.78
C ALA A 165 -15.19 10.57 7.00
N GLU A 166 -16.08 10.19 6.08
CA GLU A 166 -16.95 9.02 6.12
C GLU A 166 -16.33 7.76 5.50
N SER A 167 -17.11 6.67 5.55
CA SER A 167 -16.86 5.44 4.82
C SER A 167 -18.08 5.15 3.92
N PRO A 168 -17.85 4.71 2.68
CA PRO A 168 -16.56 4.48 2.06
C PRO A 168 -15.80 5.79 1.82
N LYS A 169 -14.49 5.80 2.12
CA LYS A 169 -13.68 7.00 1.88
C LYS A 169 -13.56 7.30 0.39
N ARG A 170 -13.60 8.60 0.05
CA ARG A 170 -13.29 9.13 -1.27
C ARG A 170 -12.17 10.16 -1.13
N SER A 171 -11.10 9.99 -1.89
CA SER A 171 -10.08 11.03 -2.07
C SER A 171 -10.17 11.54 -3.51
N LEU A 172 -10.13 12.85 -3.67
CA LEU A 172 -10.36 13.54 -4.93
C LEU A 172 -9.25 14.56 -5.16
N ARG A 173 -8.65 14.56 -6.36
CA ARG A 173 -7.67 15.57 -6.74
C ARG A 173 -7.51 15.67 -8.25
N SER A 174 -7.19 16.86 -8.74
CA SER A 174 -6.76 17.08 -10.11
C SER A 174 -5.31 16.64 -10.29
N ILE A 175 -4.99 16.03 -11.43
CA ILE A 175 -3.62 15.69 -11.82
C ILE A 175 -3.44 16.02 -13.30
N ARG A 176 -2.20 16.24 -13.71
CA ARG A 176 -1.83 16.35 -15.13
C ARG A 176 -1.08 15.10 -15.59
N SER A 177 -1.53 14.50 -16.69
CA SER A 177 -0.86 13.35 -17.29
C SER A 177 0.39 13.77 -18.07
N GLU A 178 1.24 12.83 -18.45
CA GLU A 178 2.48 13.08 -19.18
C GLU A 178 2.24 13.75 -20.57
N ASN A 179 1.11 13.44 -21.21
CA ASN A 179 0.71 14.06 -22.47
C ASN A 179 0.03 15.43 -22.29
N GLY A 180 0.01 15.98 -21.08
CA GLY A 180 -0.55 17.29 -20.75
C GLY A 180 -2.07 17.33 -20.58
N GLU A 181 -2.74 16.18 -20.59
CA GLU A 181 -4.17 16.08 -20.33
C GLU A 181 -4.46 16.19 -18.84
N ASP A 182 -5.44 17.00 -18.46
CA ASP A 182 -5.92 17.09 -17.07
C ASP A 182 -6.85 15.90 -16.77
N LEU A 183 -6.52 15.16 -15.73
CA LEU A 183 -7.28 14.01 -15.25
C LEU A 183 -7.73 14.23 -13.80
N PHE A 184 -8.83 13.60 -13.45
CA PHE A 184 -9.37 13.60 -12.10
C PHE A 184 -9.10 12.26 -11.43
N LEU A 185 -8.37 12.29 -10.33
CA LEU A 185 -8.04 11.11 -9.54
C LEU A 185 -9.10 10.89 -8.47
N ILE A 186 -9.79 9.76 -8.54
CA ILE A 186 -10.76 9.30 -7.55
C ILE A 186 -10.20 8.06 -6.87
N GLY A 187 -9.98 8.14 -5.55
CA GLY A 187 -9.46 7.04 -4.74
C GLY A 187 -10.38 6.64 -3.61
N GLY A 188 -10.22 5.40 -3.11
CA GLY A 188 -11.03 4.92 -1.99
C GLY A 188 -11.13 3.41 -1.89
N GLU A 189 -12.29 2.93 -1.44
CA GLU A 189 -12.67 1.50 -1.40
C GLU A 189 -11.69 0.61 -0.60
N SER A 190 -11.15 1.12 0.51
CA SER A 190 -10.16 0.39 1.30
C SER A 190 -10.75 -0.86 1.98
N HIS A 191 -10.05 -1.98 1.88
CA HIS A 191 -10.36 -3.21 2.61
C HIS A 191 -9.08 -3.96 3.01
N LYS A 192 -9.17 -4.92 3.93
CA LYS A 192 -8.04 -5.80 4.26
C LYS A 192 -7.68 -6.66 3.05
N THR A 193 -6.40 -6.70 2.68
CA THR A 193 -5.92 -7.51 1.55
C THR A 193 -6.38 -8.96 1.65
N GLY A 194 -6.86 -9.54 0.55
CA GLY A 194 -7.39 -10.91 0.48
C GLY A 194 -8.70 -11.14 1.25
N LYS A 195 -9.37 -10.07 1.74
CA LYS A 195 -10.64 -10.13 2.47
C LYS A 195 -11.73 -9.26 1.83
N SER A 196 -11.66 -9.07 0.53
CA SER A 196 -12.71 -8.34 -0.17
C SER A 196 -14.02 -9.11 -0.15
N ASN A 197 -15.09 -8.41 0.13
CA ASN A 197 -16.48 -8.75 -0.13
C ASN A 197 -17.20 -7.41 -0.32
N PRO A 198 -17.54 -7.03 -1.51
CA PRO A 198 -17.74 -7.78 -2.77
C PRO A 198 -16.43 -8.17 -3.50
N PRO A 199 -16.52 -8.79 -4.71
CA PRO A 199 -15.40 -9.03 -5.61
C PRO A 199 -14.58 -7.77 -5.85
N THR A 200 -13.28 -7.90 -6.09
CA THR A 200 -12.37 -6.74 -6.12
C THR A 200 -12.60 -5.82 -7.30
N GLN A 201 -13.09 -6.35 -8.43
CA GLN A 201 -13.49 -5.56 -9.59
C GLN A 201 -14.55 -4.50 -9.24
N MET A 202 -15.49 -4.84 -8.36
CA MET A 202 -16.55 -3.91 -7.94
C MET A 202 -16.03 -2.65 -7.23
N HIS A 203 -14.82 -2.66 -6.68
CA HIS A 203 -14.23 -1.46 -6.07
C HIS A 203 -13.91 -0.42 -7.14
N TYR A 204 -13.39 -0.84 -8.30
CA TYR A 204 -13.21 0.07 -9.44
C TYR A 204 -14.56 0.59 -9.96
N GLU A 205 -15.53 -0.30 -10.12
CA GLU A 205 -16.88 0.06 -10.58
C GLU A 205 -17.58 1.05 -9.63
N ASN A 206 -17.36 0.92 -8.31
CA ASN A 206 -17.88 1.88 -7.32
C ASN A 206 -17.24 3.26 -7.46
N LEU A 207 -15.93 3.33 -7.75
CA LEU A 207 -15.25 4.61 -8.02
C LEU A 207 -15.74 5.24 -9.33
N GLU A 208 -15.92 4.43 -10.38
CA GLU A 208 -16.48 4.90 -11.65
C GLU A 208 -17.92 5.38 -11.50
N ARG A 209 -18.76 4.66 -10.76
CA ARG A 209 -20.15 5.06 -10.48
C ARG A 209 -20.19 6.40 -9.77
N PHE A 210 -19.37 6.60 -8.75
CA PHE A 210 -19.24 7.88 -8.06
C PHE A 210 -18.79 8.99 -9.02
N GLY A 211 -17.81 8.73 -9.88
CA GLY A 211 -17.38 9.70 -10.89
C GLY A 211 -18.45 10.05 -11.92
N LYS A 212 -19.25 9.08 -12.36
CA LYS A 212 -20.38 9.29 -13.30
C LYS A 212 -21.50 10.08 -12.65
N GLU A 213 -21.80 9.81 -11.39
CA GLU A 213 -22.89 10.47 -10.65
C GLU A 213 -22.61 11.96 -10.40
N TRP A 214 -21.36 12.30 -10.07
CA TRP A 214 -21.06 13.64 -9.57
C TRP A 214 -20.16 14.48 -10.48
N PHE A 215 -19.37 13.86 -11.37
CA PHE A 215 -18.34 14.58 -12.14
C PHE A 215 -18.46 14.38 -13.65
N GLU A 216 -19.58 13.87 -14.15
CA GLU A 216 -19.78 13.60 -15.58
C GLU A 216 -18.58 12.89 -16.22
N LEU A 217 -18.20 11.75 -15.64
CA LEU A 217 -17.05 10.97 -16.05
C LEU A 217 -17.20 10.53 -17.51
N GLU A 218 -16.24 10.94 -18.37
CA GLU A 218 -16.22 10.62 -19.80
C GLU A 218 -15.53 9.26 -20.04
N ARG A 219 -14.32 9.09 -19.52
CA ARG A 219 -13.53 7.88 -19.69
C ARG A 219 -12.55 7.66 -18.55
N VAL A 220 -12.14 6.41 -18.35
CA VAL A 220 -11.15 6.01 -17.33
C VAL A 220 -9.94 5.41 -18.02
N PRO A 221 -8.91 6.19 -18.37
CA PRO A 221 -7.72 5.66 -19.02
C PRO A 221 -6.86 4.81 -18.09
N TYR A 222 -6.88 5.07 -16.77
CA TYR A 222 -6.02 4.37 -15.81
C TYR A 222 -6.79 3.97 -14.55
N HIS A 223 -6.50 2.78 -14.07
CA HIS A 223 -6.94 2.28 -12.78
C HIS A 223 -5.83 1.43 -12.14
N TRP A 224 -5.71 1.48 -10.83
CA TRP A 224 -4.76 0.66 -10.08
C TRP A 224 -5.17 0.51 -8.62
N SER A 225 -4.54 -0.41 -7.94
CA SER A 225 -4.68 -0.58 -6.50
C SER A 225 -3.31 -0.58 -5.81
N ALA A 226 -3.29 -0.19 -4.55
CA ALA A 226 -2.09 -0.15 -3.74
C ALA A 226 -2.32 -0.74 -2.35
N GLN A 227 -1.27 -1.28 -1.75
CA GLN A 227 -1.27 -1.73 -0.37
C GLN A 227 -0.65 -0.69 0.55
N ASP A 228 -1.24 -0.55 1.73
CA ASP A 228 -0.71 0.26 2.81
C ASP A 228 -0.57 -0.58 4.08
N MET A 229 0.44 -0.27 4.88
CA MET A 229 0.71 -0.96 6.13
C MET A 229 0.56 -0.03 7.30
N THR A 230 -0.18 -0.49 8.30
CA THR A 230 -0.38 0.24 9.55
C THR A 230 0.13 -0.59 10.71
N THR A 231 0.90 0.03 11.58
CA THR A 231 1.37 -0.56 12.83
C THR A 231 0.23 -0.67 13.86
N LEU A 232 0.43 -1.39 14.94
CA LEU A 232 -0.58 -1.56 16.00
C LEU A 232 -0.98 -0.23 16.65
N ASP A 233 -0.01 0.62 16.95
CA ASP A 233 -0.19 1.94 17.58
C ASP A 233 -0.35 3.09 16.58
N LYS A 234 -0.32 2.79 15.27
CA LYS A 234 -0.39 3.73 14.14
C LYS A 234 0.83 4.64 13.98
N MET A 235 1.86 4.47 14.78
CA MET A 235 3.14 5.16 14.59
C MET A 235 4.05 4.30 13.71
N PRO A 236 4.70 4.85 12.68
CA PRO A 236 5.64 4.09 11.84
C PRO A 236 6.77 3.44 12.65
N TYR A 237 7.38 2.40 12.09
CA TYR A 237 8.62 1.82 12.58
C TYR A 237 9.78 2.37 11.77
N ILE A 238 10.69 3.11 12.43
CA ILE A 238 11.89 3.71 11.81
C ILE A 238 13.05 3.55 12.79
N GLY A 239 14.08 2.81 12.41
CA GLY A 239 15.25 2.57 13.29
C GLY A 239 15.77 1.15 13.21
N GLN A 240 16.43 0.71 14.27
CA GLN A 240 16.99 -0.65 14.36
C GLN A 240 15.90 -1.71 14.33
N MET A 241 16.06 -2.71 13.46
CA MET A 241 15.04 -3.75 13.27
C MET A 241 14.81 -4.59 14.52
N THR A 242 15.89 -4.88 15.26
CA THR A 242 15.85 -5.59 16.55
C THR A 242 16.89 -5.00 17.51
N GLN A 243 16.74 -5.23 18.79
CA GLN A 243 17.72 -4.77 19.79
C GLN A 243 19.12 -5.40 19.63
N SER A 244 19.19 -6.57 18.96
CA SER A 244 20.44 -7.33 18.78
C SER A 244 21.20 -6.99 17.50
N THR A 245 20.63 -6.17 16.59
CA THR A 245 21.22 -5.85 15.29
C THR A 245 21.31 -4.35 15.12
N LYS A 246 22.48 -3.77 15.40
CA LYS A 246 22.72 -2.32 15.31
C LYS A 246 22.82 -1.83 13.87
N ASP A 247 23.32 -2.67 13.00
CA ASP A 247 23.62 -2.47 11.58
C ASP A 247 22.42 -2.72 10.65
N VAL A 248 21.35 -3.35 11.16
CA VAL A 248 20.14 -3.64 10.39
C VAL A 248 19.04 -2.65 10.77
N LEU A 249 18.79 -1.70 9.89
CA LEU A 249 17.79 -0.66 10.04
C LEU A 249 16.56 -0.94 9.18
N MET A 250 15.43 -0.33 9.53
CA MET A 250 14.21 -0.46 8.75
C MET A 250 13.35 0.80 8.78
N ALA A 251 12.49 0.92 7.78
CA ALA A 251 11.44 1.93 7.74
C ALA A 251 10.18 1.32 7.12
N THR A 252 9.06 1.28 7.88
CA THR A 252 7.79 0.68 7.44
C THR A 252 6.59 1.16 8.27
N GLY A 253 5.38 0.75 7.85
CA GLY A 253 4.16 1.05 8.58
C GLY A 253 3.67 2.48 8.40
N PHE A 254 3.91 3.08 7.24
CA PHE A 254 3.64 4.49 6.95
C PHE A 254 2.16 4.81 6.76
N ASN A 255 1.28 3.79 6.83
CA ASN A 255 -0.13 3.95 6.52
C ASN A 255 -0.27 4.57 5.09
N LYS A 256 -0.98 5.67 4.94
CA LYS A 256 -1.12 6.39 3.65
C LYS A 256 -0.24 7.66 3.56
N TRP A 257 0.79 7.76 4.41
CA TRP A 257 1.68 8.93 4.53
C TRP A 257 3.09 8.66 3.97
N GLY A 258 3.19 7.73 3.02
CA GLY A 258 4.49 7.22 2.53
C GLY A 258 5.47 8.30 2.09
N MET A 259 5.04 9.33 1.36
CA MET A 259 5.93 10.38 0.88
C MET A 259 6.47 11.24 2.04
N VAL A 260 5.60 11.70 2.96
CA VAL A 260 6.01 12.53 4.10
C VAL A 260 6.87 11.73 5.08
N ILE A 261 6.42 10.54 5.47
CA ILE A 261 7.15 9.70 6.42
C ILE A 261 8.45 9.14 5.81
N GLY A 262 8.47 8.85 4.51
CA GLY A 262 9.70 8.47 3.80
C GLY A 262 10.76 9.56 3.84
N ALA A 263 10.37 10.81 3.57
CA ALA A 263 11.27 11.95 3.68
C ALA A 263 11.77 12.17 5.12
N PHE A 264 10.91 12.00 6.12
CA PHE A 264 11.29 12.04 7.53
C PHE A 264 12.20 10.88 7.94
N SER A 265 11.91 9.66 7.47
CA SER A 265 12.70 8.46 7.74
C SER A 265 14.16 8.63 7.31
N ARG A 266 14.39 9.31 6.17
CA ARG A 266 15.73 9.62 5.68
C ARG A 266 16.57 10.32 6.76
N LEU A 267 16.03 11.37 7.40
CA LEU A 267 16.75 12.13 8.43
C LEU A 267 17.06 11.24 9.64
N MET A 268 16.06 10.53 10.16
CA MET A 268 16.25 9.66 11.32
C MET A 268 17.26 8.54 11.06
N LEU A 269 17.18 7.86 9.91
CA LEU A 269 18.09 6.77 9.60
C LEU A 269 19.51 7.27 9.35
N THR A 270 19.68 8.44 8.76
CA THR A 270 21.00 9.09 8.62
C THR A 270 21.59 9.41 9.99
N ASP A 271 20.82 9.99 10.91
CA ASP A 271 21.30 10.27 12.27
C ASP A 271 21.74 9.01 13.00
N ILE A 272 20.95 7.92 12.90
CA ILE A 272 21.29 6.62 13.51
C ILE A 272 22.59 6.05 12.93
N ILE A 273 22.79 6.10 11.61
CA ILE A 273 24.00 5.57 10.93
C ILE A 273 25.24 6.41 11.32
N LEU A 274 25.09 7.71 11.42
CA LEU A 274 26.19 8.61 11.80
C LEU A 274 26.44 8.69 13.32
N GLY A 275 25.57 8.07 14.14
CA GLY A 275 25.67 8.11 15.60
C GLY A 275 25.22 9.44 16.20
N ASN A 276 24.44 10.23 15.49
CA ASN A 276 23.88 11.48 15.97
C ASN A 276 22.65 11.23 16.87
N ASP A 277 22.42 12.12 17.83
CA ASP A 277 21.20 12.11 18.63
C ASP A 277 20.00 12.59 17.81
N ASN A 278 18.85 11.91 17.99
CA ASN A 278 17.59 12.30 17.38
C ASN A 278 16.46 12.18 18.41
N VAL A 279 15.79 13.29 18.68
CA VAL A 279 14.73 13.40 19.70
C VAL A 279 13.50 12.51 19.44
N TYR A 280 13.32 12.04 18.21
CA TYR A 280 12.21 11.20 17.81
C TYR A 280 12.54 9.71 17.84
N LYS A 281 13.79 9.32 18.12
CA LYS A 281 14.27 7.94 18.05
C LYS A 281 13.37 6.97 18.81
N ASP A 282 13.08 7.28 20.09
CA ASP A 282 12.25 6.40 20.93
C ASP A 282 10.79 6.31 20.50
N LEU A 283 10.27 7.36 19.86
CA LEU A 283 8.90 7.42 19.39
C LEU A 283 8.67 6.46 18.22
N PHE A 284 9.63 6.36 17.32
CA PHE A 284 9.55 5.57 16.09
C PHE A 284 10.29 4.23 16.19
N ASP A 285 10.96 3.92 17.31
CA ASP A 285 11.73 2.69 17.50
C ASP A 285 10.90 1.43 17.16
N PRO A 286 11.36 0.58 16.21
CA PRO A 286 10.68 -0.65 15.86
C PRO A 286 10.57 -1.66 17.03
N THR A 287 11.43 -1.52 18.03
CA THR A 287 11.50 -2.39 19.23
C THR A 287 10.72 -1.82 20.41
N ARG A 288 10.07 -0.66 20.28
CA ARG A 288 9.32 -0.02 21.35
C ARG A 288 8.24 -0.93 21.94
N ASN A 289 8.23 -1.07 23.25
CA ASN A 289 7.30 -1.93 24.00
C ASN A 289 6.09 -1.15 24.58
N LYS A 290 5.81 0.05 24.08
CA LYS A 290 4.70 0.90 24.59
C LYS A 290 3.33 0.44 24.04
N LEU A 291 3.05 -0.87 24.10
CA LEU A 291 1.72 -1.40 23.78
C LEU A 291 0.74 -1.00 24.86
N LYS A 292 -0.23 -0.15 24.54
CA LYS A 292 -1.39 0.15 25.38
C LYS A 292 -2.32 -1.07 25.37
N THR A 293 -3.21 -1.19 26.35
CA THR A 293 -4.21 -2.27 26.43
C THR A 293 -4.98 -2.47 25.13
N ILE A 294 -5.30 -1.36 24.42
CA ILE A 294 -5.99 -1.38 23.14
C ILE A 294 -5.15 -2.00 22.01
N ASP A 295 -3.84 -1.90 22.10
CA ASP A 295 -2.92 -2.47 21.10
C ASP A 295 -2.74 -3.97 21.30
N ILE A 296 -2.77 -4.43 22.56
CA ILE A 296 -2.80 -5.86 22.92
C ILE A 296 -4.09 -6.51 22.41
N GLU A 297 -5.23 -5.84 22.55
CA GLU A 297 -6.50 -6.31 22.00
C GLU A 297 -6.48 -6.39 20.47
N ARG A 298 -5.93 -5.39 19.79
CA ARG A 298 -5.74 -5.39 18.33
C ARG A 298 -4.82 -6.52 17.88
N PHE A 299 -3.71 -6.73 18.59
CA PHE A 299 -2.76 -7.82 18.34
C PHE A 299 -3.47 -9.17 18.46
N SER A 300 -4.21 -9.42 19.55
CA SER A 300 -4.94 -10.66 19.78
C SER A 300 -6.00 -10.91 18.71
N LYS A 301 -6.86 -9.92 18.43
CA LYS A 301 -7.92 -10.02 17.40
C LYS A 301 -7.34 -10.29 16.00
N LYS A 302 -6.23 -9.62 15.64
CA LYS A 302 -5.56 -9.81 14.36
C LYS A 302 -5.04 -11.23 14.21
N ASN A 303 -4.28 -11.73 15.19
CA ASN A 303 -3.64 -13.03 15.10
C ASN A 303 -4.64 -14.19 15.18
N THR A 304 -5.74 -14.05 15.95
CA THR A 304 -6.86 -15.00 15.96
C THR A 304 -7.55 -15.07 14.59
N ALA A 305 -7.75 -13.93 13.94
CA ALA A 305 -8.34 -13.88 12.59
C ALA A 305 -7.45 -14.55 11.54
N VAL A 306 -6.12 -14.40 11.65
CA VAL A 306 -5.14 -15.11 10.78
C VAL A 306 -5.22 -16.61 10.97
N GLY A 307 -5.31 -17.10 12.22
CA GLY A 307 -5.47 -18.53 12.50
C GLY A 307 -6.74 -19.13 11.91
N LYS A 308 -7.88 -18.43 12.01
CA LYS A 308 -9.15 -18.87 11.37
C LYS A 308 -9.04 -18.91 9.86
N ASP A 309 -8.44 -17.91 9.20
CA ASP A 309 -8.26 -17.87 7.76
C ASP A 309 -7.38 -19.02 7.27
N PHE A 310 -6.35 -19.39 8.03
CA PHE A 310 -5.47 -20.52 7.71
C PHE A 310 -6.24 -21.84 7.58
N VAL A 311 -7.18 -22.10 8.49
CA VAL A 311 -7.99 -23.31 8.48
C VAL A 311 -9.05 -23.25 7.38
N THR A 312 -9.81 -22.16 7.30
CA THR A 312 -10.97 -22.06 6.37
C THR A 312 -10.57 -22.05 4.91
N THR A 313 -9.44 -21.40 4.56
CA THR A 313 -8.97 -21.37 3.17
C THR A 313 -8.43 -22.71 2.68
N LYS A 314 -7.92 -23.57 3.57
CA LYS A 314 -7.46 -24.92 3.19
C LYS A 314 -8.61 -25.90 2.97
N LEU A 315 -9.71 -25.77 3.71
CA LEU A 315 -10.81 -26.75 3.70
C LEU A 315 -11.80 -26.55 2.55
N LYS A 316 -11.86 -25.38 1.93
CA LYS A 316 -12.81 -25.10 0.84
C LYS A 316 -12.41 -25.90 -0.42
N ARG A 317 -13.29 -26.83 -0.85
CA ARG A 317 -13.15 -27.52 -2.14
C ARG A 317 -13.63 -26.60 -3.26
N PRO A 318 -12.97 -26.60 -4.42
CA PRO A 318 -13.47 -25.89 -5.59
C PRO A 318 -14.65 -26.64 -6.22
N ASP A 319 -15.66 -25.90 -6.66
CA ASP A 319 -16.83 -26.42 -7.35
C ASP A 319 -16.64 -26.39 -8.89
N LYS A 320 -15.59 -25.73 -9.37
CA LYS A 320 -15.24 -25.54 -10.79
C LYS A 320 -14.06 -26.41 -11.20
N THR A 321 -14.05 -26.81 -12.46
CA THR A 321 -12.91 -27.37 -13.17
C THR A 321 -12.21 -26.28 -14.00
N VAL A 322 -11.13 -26.61 -14.70
CA VAL A 322 -10.42 -25.69 -15.61
C VAL A 322 -11.31 -25.28 -16.79
N ASP A 323 -12.14 -26.21 -17.27
CA ASP A 323 -13.01 -26.00 -18.45
C ASP A 323 -14.16 -25.02 -18.15
N ASP A 324 -14.50 -24.85 -16.87
CA ASP A 324 -15.53 -23.91 -16.42
C ASP A 324 -15.02 -22.44 -16.36
N LEU A 325 -13.71 -22.21 -16.55
CA LEU A 325 -13.15 -20.86 -16.58
C LEU A 325 -13.41 -20.18 -17.92
N LYS A 326 -14.07 -19.03 -17.89
CA LYS A 326 -14.25 -18.16 -19.06
C LYS A 326 -12.97 -17.41 -19.38
N SER A 327 -12.90 -16.78 -20.58
CA SER A 327 -11.83 -15.86 -20.92
C SER A 327 -11.73 -14.72 -19.90
N ASP A 328 -10.51 -14.41 -19.47
CA ASP A 328 -10.16 -13.42 -18.43
C ASP A 328 -10.74 -13.75 -17.02
N GLU A 329 -11.03 -15.01 -16.75
CA GLU A 329 -11.55 -15.50 -15.46
C GLU A 329 -10.51 -16.33 -14.73
N GLY A 330 -10.42 -16.12 -13.42
CA GLY A 330 -9.58 -16.90 -12.52
C GLY A 330 -10.31 -17.32 -11.25
N GLY A 331 -9.77 -18.33 -10.60
CA GLY A 331 -10.35 -18.84 -9.35
C GLY A 331 -9.76 -20.17 -8.91
N LEU A 332 -10.28 -20.69 -7.81
CA LEU A 332 -9.94 -22.03 -7.36
C LEU A 332 -10.65 -23.07 -8.24
N VAL A 333 -9.88 -24.00 -8.81
CA VAL A 333 -10.39 -25.08 -9.66
C VAL A 333 -9.87 -26.43 -9.18
N SER A 334 -10.55 -27.49 -9.58
CA SER A 334 -10.13 -28.88 -9.35
C SER A 334 -9.39 -29.41 -10.58
N VAL A 335 -8.17 -29.90 -10.38
CA VAL A 335 -7.39 -30.64 -11.38
C VAL A 335 -7.00 -31.98 -10.72
N ASP A 336 -7.40 -33.10 -11.29
CA ASP A 336 -7.17 -34.44 -10.75
C ASP A 336 -7.56 -34.60 -9.28
N GLY A 337 -8.69 -33.97 -8.89
CA GLY A 337 -9.18 -33.97 -7.50
C GLY A 337 -8.38 -33.09 -6.55
N LYS A 338 -7.36 -32.41 -7.01
CA LYS A 338 -6.52 -31.49 -6.23
C LYS A 338 -6.98 -30.03 -6.43
N LYS A 339 -7.02 -29.25 -5.34
CA LYS A 339 -7.33 -27.82 -5.39
C LYS A 339 -6.13 -27.03 -5.88
N VAL A 340 -6.29 -26.31 -6.98
CA VAL A 340 -5.29 -25.42 -7.58
C VAL A 340 -5.88 -24.05 -7.90
N GLY A 341 -5.05 -23.07 -8.17
CA GLY A 341 -5.47 -21.80 -8.76
C GLY A 341 -5.37 -21.89 -10.26
N GLY A 342 -6.45 -21.52 -10.95
CA GLY A 342 -6.50 -21.43 -12.40
C GLY A 342 -6.87 -20.03 -12.86
N TYR A 343 -6.28 -19.60 -13.95
CA TYR A 343 -6.66 -18.40 -14.68
C TYR A 343 -6.59 -18.67 -16.17
N ARG A 344 -7.67 -18.36 -16.89
CA ARG A 344 -7.72 -18.40 -18.35
C ARG A 344 -7.55 -16.98 -18.87
N ASP A 345 -6.46 -16.72 -19.58
CA ASP A 345 -6.23 -15.41 -20.15
C ASP A 345 -7.11 -15.11 -21.38
N LYS A 346 -6.96 -13.90 -21.93
CA LYS A 346 -7.75 -13.45 -23.09
C LYS A 346 -7.40 -14.20 -24.39
N GLN A 347 -6.23 -14.82 -24.44
CA GLN A 347 -5.75 -15.65 -25.55
C GLN A 347 -6.30 -17.10 -25.44
N GLY A 348 -6.85 -17.47 -24.28
CA GLY A 348 -7.40 -18.79 -23.99
C GLY A 348 -6.40 -19.69 -23.26
N ASP A 349 -5.17 -19.23 -23.01
CA ASP A 349 -4.15 -19.99 -22.31
C ASP A 349 -4.49 -20.13 -20.83
N VAL A 350 -4.25 -21.31 -20.28
CA VAL A 350 -4.56 -21.62 -18.88
C VAL A 350 -3.29 -21.61 -18.03
N HIS A 351 -3.29 -20.80 -16.99
CA HIS A 351 -2.21 -20.69 -16.03
C HIS A 351 -2.62 -21.36 -14.72
N LEU A 352 -1.88 -22.39 -14.31
CA LEU A 352 -2.16 -23.14 -13.09
C LEU A 352 -1.05 -22.92 -12.05
N VAL A 353 -1.46 -22.66 -10.81
CA VAL A 353 -0.53 -22.42 -9.69
C VAL A 353 -1.00 -23.12 -8.41
N LYS A 354 -0.05 -23.48 -7.56
CA LYS A 354 -0.37 -23.94 -6.21
C LYS A 354 -0.82 -22.75 -5.35
N THR A 355 -2.04 -22.78 -4.81
CA THR A 355 -2.64 -21.70 -4.02
C THR A 355 -2.25 -21.71 -2.54
N THR A 356 -0.98 -21.95 -2.27
CA THR A 356 -0.41 -21.93 -0.93
C THR A 356 0.66 -20.85 -0.86
N CYS A 357 0.45 -19.85 -0.02
CA CYS A 357 1.39 -18.74 0.16
C CYS A 357 2.77 -19.23 0.59
N THR A 358 3.82 -18.82 -0.11
CA THR A 358 5.21 -19.24 0.15
C THR A 358 5.83 -18.58 1.39
N HIS A 359 5.13 -17.63 2.03
CA HIS A 359 5.54 -17.01 3.29
C HIS A 359 5.30 -17.96 4.49
N LEU A 360 4.03 -18.22 4.85
CA LEU A 360 3.62 -19.02 6.02
C LEU A 360 2.58 -20.12 5.69
N GLY A 361 2.45 -20.50 4.44
CA GLY A 361 1.60 -21.62 4.04
C GLY A 361 0.09 -21.35 4.08
N CYS A 362 -0.35 -20.11 4.18
CA CYS A 362 -1.77 -19.74 4.15
C CYS A 362 -2.37 -19.95 2.76
N GLY A 363 -3.67 -20.21 2.68
CA GLY A 363 -4.39 -20.29 1.40
C GLY A 363 -4.53 -18.91 0.75
N LEU A 364 -4.47 -18.89 -0.57
CA LEU A 364 -4.63 -17.69 -1.39
C LEU A 364 -6.06 -17.56 -1.91
N LYS A 365 -6.48 -16.33 -2.20
CA LYS A 365 -7.73 -16.00 -2.87
C LYS A 365 -7.46 -15.27 -4.18
N TRP A 366 -8.32 -15.50 -5.15
CA TRP A 366 -8.27 -14.78 -6.42
C TRP A 366 -8.77 -13.35 -6.24
N ASN A 367 -8.06 -12.43 -6.85
CA ASN A 367 -8.38 -11.02 -6.98
C ASN A 367 -8.67 -10.74 -8.46
N ASP A 368 -9.94 -10.63 -8.79
CA ASP A 368 -10.43 -10.46 -10.16
C ASP A 368 -10.12 -9.07 -10.73
N GLY A 369 -10.09 -8.04 -9.89
CA GLY A 369 -9.76 -6.68 -10.32
C GLY A 369 -8.31 -6.49 -10.75
N ASP A 370 -7.37 -7.19 -10.08
CA ASP A 370 -5.93 -7.06 -10.33
C ASP A 370 -5.32 -8.31 -11.00
N ARG A 371 -6.09 -9.36 -11.26
CA ARG A 371 -5.63 -10.67 -11.79
C ARG A 371 -4.48 -11.23 -10.97
N SER A 372 -4.67 -11.34 -9.66
CA SER A 372 -3.63 -11.77 -8.72
C SER A 372 -4.14 -12.76 -7.67
N TRP A 373 -3.20 -13.47 -7.05
CA TRP A 373 -3.45 -14.35 -5.91
C TRP A 373 -3.05 -13.63 -4.63
N ASP A 374 -4.01 -13.32 -3.77
CA ASP A 374 -3.83 -12.50 -2.58
C ASP A 374 -3.92 -13.32 -1.29
N CYS A 375 -2.95 -13.14 -0.40
CA CYS A 375 -2.92 -13.77 0.92
C CYS A 375 -3.67 -12.92 1.95
N SER A 376 -4.78 -13.45 2.49
CA SER A 376 -5.60 -12.74 3.49
C SER A 376 -4.95 -12.60 4.88
N SER A 377 -3.86 -13.33 5.12
CA SER A 377 -3.18 -13.34 6.43
C SER A 377 -2.17 -12.20 6.57
N HIS A 378 -1.23 -12.09 5.62
CA HIS A 378 -0.12 -11.12 5.71
C HIS A 378 0.08 -10.30 4.43
N GLY A 379 -0.86 -10.36 3.47
CA GLY A 379 -0.89 -9.49 2.30
C GLY A 379 0.11 -9.81 1.20
N SER A 380 0.76 -10.98 1.21
CA SER A 380 1.54 -11.40 0.05
C SER A 380 0.66 -11.49 -1.18
N ARG A 381 1.16 -11.01 -2.31
CA ARG A 381 0.47 -11.06 -3.60
C ARG A 381 1.35 -11.69 -4.66
N PHE A 382 0.69 -12.43 -5.54
CA PHE A 382 1.34 -13.10 -6.65
C PHE A 382 0.56 -12.82 -7.92
N SER A 383 1.25 -12.73 -9.05
CA SER A 383 0.60 -12.63 -10.37
C SER A 383 -0.26 -13.88 -10.63
N TYR A 384 -1.07 -13.82 -11.65
CA TYR A 384 -1.81 -15.01 -12.12
C TYR A 384 -0.87 -16.18 -12.45
N SER A 385 0.36 -15.91 -12.91
CA SER A 385 1.38 -16.90 -13.22
C SER A 385 2.26 -17.30 -12.02
N GLY A 386 1.98 -16.76 -10.82
CA GLY A 386 2.65 -17.12 -9.57
C GLY A 386 3.87 -16.30 -9.19
N GLU A 387 4.27 -15.29 -9.97
CA GLU A 387 5.39 -14.40 -9.62
C GLU A 387 5.03 -13.51 -8.44
N VAL A 388 5.99 -13.24 -7.55
CA VAL A 388 5.75 -12.38 -6.38
C VAL A 388 5.56 -10.93 -6.82
N LEU A 389 4.41 -10.34 -6.50
CA LEU A 389 4.10 -8.93 -6.71
C LEU A 389 4.37 -8.09 -5.45
N ASN A 390 3.93 -8.58 -4.28
CA ASN A 390 4.13 -7.90 -3.00
C ASN A 390 4.53 -8.92 -1.92
N GLY A 391 5.47 -8.51 -1.04
CA GLY A 391 5.83 -9.26 0.15
C GLY A 391 4.69 -9.43 1.17
N PRO A 392 4.95 -10.18 2.25
CA PRO A 392 6.25 -10.71 2.75
C PRO A 392 6.80 -11.93 2.02
N ALA A 393 6.04 -12.62 1.16
CA ALA A 393 6.59 -13.72 0.39
C ALA A 393 7.73 -13.23 -0.53
N VAL A 394 8.81 -13.99 -0.58
CA VAL A 394 9.99 -13.71 -1.42
C VAL A 394 10.19 -14.76 -2.53
N LYS A 395 9.47 -15.89 -2.44
CA LYS A 395 9.52 -16.98 -3.43
C LYS A 395 8.24 -17.03 -4.25
N PRO A 396 8.30 -17.31 -5.56
CA PRO A 396 7.10 -17.47 -6.39
C PRO A 396 6.26 -18.68 -5.97
N LEU A 397 5.03 -18.75 -6.44
CA LEU A 397 4.20 -19.95 -6.34
C LEU A 397 4.74 -21.05 -7.27
N LYS A 398 4.53 -22.30 -6.90
CA LYS A 398 4.80 -23.42 -7.81
C LYS A 398 3.81 -23.35 -8.96
N LYS A 399 4.31 -23.23 -10.20
CA LYS A 399 3.55 -23.41 -11.42
C LYS A 399 3.22 -24.91 -11.56
N LEU A 400 2.08 -25.21 -12.13
CA LEU A 400 1.63 -26.57 -12.36
C LEU A 400 1.44 -26.72 -13.87
N ASP A 401 2.16 -27.64 -14.45
CA ASP A 401 1.96 -28.04 -15.82
C ASP A 401 0.70 -28.92 -15.88
N GLY A 402 -0.15 -28.74 -16.89
CA GLY A 402 -1.41 -29.49 -17.04
C GLY A 402 -1.24 -31.01 -17.28
N SER A 403 -0.04 -31.52 -17.15
CA SER A 403 0.31 -32.94 -17.24
C SER A 403 1.13 -33.35 -16.03
N ASN A 404 0.62 -34.30 -15.25
CA ASN A 404 1.24 -35.09 -14.20
C ASN A 404 2.76 -34.86 -13.96
N ASP A 405 3.09 -34.03 -12.95
CA ASP A 405 4.39 -34.08 -12.31
C ASP A 405 4.22 -34.34 -10.81
N GLU A 406 4.15 -35.62 -10.47
CA GLU A 406 4.61 -36.15 -9.19
C GLU A 406 5.93 -36.87 -9.45
N LYS A 407 7.03 -36.24 -9.11
CA LYS A 407 8.25 -36.92 -8.63
C LYS A 407 8.89 -36.11 -7.52
#